data_7b2acfc739d127d0b5fb4658ac2ca33b
#
_entry.id   7b2acfc739d127d0b5fb4658ac2ca33b
#
_cell.length_a   1.000
_cell.length_b   1.000
_cell.length_c   1.000
_cell.angle_alpha   90.00
_cell.angle_beta   90.00
_cell.angle_gamma   90.00
#
_symmetry.space_group_name_H-M   'P 1'
#
loop_
_entity.id
_entity.type
_entity.pdbx_description
1 polymer ?
#
loop_
_entity_poly.entity_id
_entity_poly.type
_entity_poly.pdbx_seq_one_letter_code
_entity_poly.pdbx_strand_id
1 'polypeptide(L)'
;MSGHTGLARWHEYMERGSDPALLSDLLADDAVFHSPVVHTPQVGKPVVMAYLVAAAQVLGNESFRYVRELVDGDDMMLEFVTELDGIAINGVDIIRFNADGKISDFKVMVRPLKAINKIWEMMASQLTAAKA
;
A
#
# COMPACT_ATOMS: atom_id res chain seq x y z
N MET A 1 16.83 -6.72 -9.64
CA MET A 1 16.74 -7.95 -8.98
C MET A 1 15.85 -7.84 -7.79
N SER A 2 16.05 -6.88 -6.87
CA SER A 2 15.17 -6.68 -5.72
C SER A 2 13.71 -6.47 -6.12
N GLY A 3 13.45 -5.73 -7.21
CA GLY A 3 12.09 -5.47 -7.68
C GLY A 3 11.33 -6.73 -8.07
N HIS A 4 11.97 -7.66 -8.79
CA HIS A 4 11.32 -8.91 -9.18
C HIS A 4 11.08 -9.83 -7.99
N THR A 5 12.06 -9.95 -7.10
CA THR A 5 11.92 -10.72 -5.86
C THR A 5 10.87 -10.07 -4.96
N GLY A 6 10.91 -8.74 -4.86
CA GLY A 6 9.95 -7.98 -4.08
C GLY A 6 8.52 -8.14 -4.59
N LEU A 7 8.33 -8.15 -5.91
CA LEU A 7 7.02 -8.37 -6.52
C LEU A 7 6.45 -9.72 -6.10
N ALA A 8 7.26 -10.80 -6.17
CA ALA A 8 6.82 -12.13 -5.77
C ALA A 8 6.43 -12.17 -4.29
N ARG A 9 7.21 -11.52 -3.42
CA ARG A 9 6.93 -11.45 -1.98
C ARG A 9 5.69 -10.62 -1.69
N TRP A 10 5.49 -9.53 -2.43
CA TRP A 10 4.30 -8.71 -2.30
C TRP A 10 3.04 -9.48 -2.72
N HIS A 11 3.11 -10.23 -3.82
CA HIS A 11 2.01 -11.10 -4.24
C HIS A 11 1.69 -12.15 -3.17
N GLU A 12 2.70 -12.77 -2.58
CA GLU A 12 2.50 -13.73 -1.49
C GLU A 12 1.76 -13.06 -0.31
N TYR A 13 2.18 -11.86 0.07
CA TYR A 13 1.51 -11.09 1.12
C TYR A 13 0.03 -10.87 0.80
N MET A 14 -0.26 -10.42 -0.43
CA MET A 14 -1.64 -10.17 -0.86
C MET A 14 -2.47 -11.46 -0.92
N GLU A 15 -1.89 -12.53 -1.42
CA GLU A 15 -2.57 -13.83 -1.52
C GLU A 15 -2.87 -14.46 -0.16
N ARG A 16 -2.07 -14.15 0.84
CA ARG A 16 -2.26 -14.64 2.20
C ARG A 16 -3.13 -13.71 3.05
N GLY A 17 -4.01 -12.95 2.41
CA GLY A 17 -4.99 -12.11 3.10
C GLY A 17 -4.39 -10.91 3.79
N SER A 18 -3.27 -10.39 3.30
CA SER A 18 -2.58 -9.22 3.85
C SER A 18 -2.17 -9.44 5.32
N ASP A 19 -1.52 -10.56 5.58
CA ASP A 19 -1.03 -10.94 6.90
C ASP A 19 -0.01 -9.91 7.41
N PRO A 20 -0.25 -9.23 8.54
CA PRO A 20 0.68 -8.24 9.08
C PRO A 20 2.07 -8.78 9.37
N ALA A 21 2.21 -10.06 9.73
CA ALA A 21 3.52 -10.65 9.97
C ALA A 21 4.38 -10.68 8.71
N LEU A 22 3.78 -11.01 7.57
CA LEU A 22 4.48 -10.99 6.28
C LEU A 22 4.85 -9.57 5.88
N LEU A 23 3.96 -8.60 6.12
CA LEU A 23 4.23 -7.20 5.85
C LEU A 23 5.40 -6.68 6.69
N SER A 24 5.43 -7.05 7.97
CA SER A 24 6.54 -6.66 8.85
C SER A 24 7.89 -7.15 8.32
N ASP A 25 7.93 -8.37 7.78
CA ASP A 25 9.15 -8.91 7.19
C ASP A 25 9.54 -8.20 5.89
N LEU A 26 8.58 -7.62 5.19
CA LEU A 26 8.82 -6.91 3.93
C LEU A 26 9.32 -5.49 4.12
N LEU A 27 9.04 -4.85 5.25
CA LEU A 27 9.33 -3.43 5.45
C LEU A 27 10.72 -3.20 6.06
N ALA A 28 11.44 -2.22 5.52
CA ALA A 28 12.66 -1.72 6.13
C ALA A 28 12.32 -0.93 7.39
N ASP A 29 13.25 -0.88 8.36
CA ASP A 29 13.03 -0.12 9.61
C ASP A 29 12.85 1.37 9.34
N ASP A 30 13.49 1.90 8.31
CA ASP A 30 13.43 3.31 7.90
C ASP A 30 12.46 3.55 6.73
N ALA A 31 11.53 2.63 6.50
CA ALA A 31 10.55 2.76 5.42
C ALA A 31 9.77 4.08 5.52
N VAL A 32 9.38 4.61 4.36
CA VAL A 32 8.60 5.85 4.24
C VAL A 32 7.34 5.56 3.43
N PHE A 33 6.21 6.05 3.92
CA PHE A 33 4.93 5.94 3.23
C PHE A 33 4.43 7.32 2.79
N HIS A 34 3.99 7.41 1.53
CA HIS A 34 3.41 8.62 0.95
C HIS A 34 1.94 8.36 0.66
N SER A 35 1.08 8.96 1.48
CA SER A 35 -0.38 8.81 1.35
C SER A 35 -0.91 9.61 0.15
N PRO A 36 -1.98 9.14 -0.52
CA PRO A 36 -2.63 9.94 -1.55
C PRO A 36 -3.41 11.13 -0.99
N VAL A 37 -3.59 11.19 0.32
CA VAL A 37 -4.42 12.19 0.99
C VAL A 37 -3.59 13.20 1.77
N VAL A 38 -2.54 12.74 2.44
CA VAL A 38 -1.69 13.57 3.31
C VAL A 38 -0.33 13.74 2.65
N HIS A 39 0.05 14.98 2.36
CA HIS A 39 1.32 15.25 1.65
C HIS A 39 2.56 14.96 2.50
N THR A 40 2.47 15.13 3.82
CA THR A 40 3.60 14.88 4.72
C THR A 40 3.99 13.40 4.72
N PRO A 41 5.24 13.04 4.40
CA PRO A 41 5.68 11.66 4.44
C PRO A 41 5.58 11.06 5.84
N GLN A 42 5.15 9.81 5.92
CA GLN A 42 5.09 9.05 7.18
C GLN A 42 6.35 8.21 7.28
N VAL A 43 7.20 8.50 8.24
CA VAL A 43 8.54 7.94 8.33
C VAL A 43 8.66 6.92 9.46
N GLY A 44 9.22 5.76 9.15
CA GLY A 44 9.51 4.70 10.10
C GLY A 44 8.54 3.53 10.02
N LYS A 45 9.06 2.33 10.22
CA LYS A 45 8.30 1.09 10.08
C LYS A 45 7.00 1.05 10.89
N PRO A 46 6.97 1.48 12.17
CA PRO A 46 5.72 1.39 12.94
C PRO A 46 4.56 2.19 12.32
N VAL A 47 4.82 3.42 11.87
CA VAL A 47 3.76 4.24 11.26
C VAL A 47 3.40 3.72 9.88
N VAL A 48 4.37 3.24 9.10
CA VAL A 48 4.11 2.66 7.78
C VAL A 48 3.26 1.40 7.91
N MET A 49 3.56 0.56 8.89
CA MET A 49 2.73 -0.62 9.21
C MET A 49 1.28 -0.22 9.47
N ALA A 50 1.07 0.80 10.30
CA ALA A 50 -0.29 1.26 10.63
C ALA A 50 -1.05 1.68 9.38
N TYR A 51 -0.41 2.45 8.49
CA TYR A 51 -1.05 2.91 7.24
C TYR A 51 -1.35 1.77 6.29
N LEU A 52 -0.42 0.83 6.10
CA LEU A 52 -0.62 -0.28 5.16
C LEU A 52 -1.63 -1.30 5.67
N VAL A 53 -1.66 -1.56 6.97
CA VAL A 53 -2.69 -2.42 7.57
C VAL A 53 -4.07 -1.78 7.41
N ALA A 54 -4.18 -0.48 7.68
CA ALA A 54 -5.44 0.25 7.49
C ALA A 54 -5.87 0.25 6.02
N ALA A 55 -4.92 0.45 5.09
CA ALA A 55 -5.22 0.41 3.65
C ALA A 55 -5.73 -0.97 3.21
N ALA A 56 -5.17 -2.05 3.75
CA ALA A 56 -5.65 -3.39 3.46
C ALA A 56 -7.10 -3.59 3.93
N GLN A 57 -7.47 -3.03 5.08
CA GLN A 57 -8.84 -3.08 5.58
C GLN A 57 -9.80 -2.27 4.71
N VAL A 58 -9.36 -1.12 4.22
CA VAL A 58 -10.21 -0.20 3.44
C VAL A 58 -10.34 -0.66 1.98
N LEU A 59 -9.24 -1.03 1.34
CA LEU A 59 -9.19 -1.31 -0.11
C LEU A 59 -9.21 -2.79 -0.46
N GLY A 60 -8.84 -3.68 0.47
CA GLY A 60 -8.65 -5.10 0.21
C GLY A 60 -9.94 -5.91 0.17
N ASN A 61 -10.95 -5.45 -0.54
CA ASN A 61 -12.20 -6.17 -0.73
C ASN A 61 -12.13 -7.06 -1.98
N GLU A 62 -13.21 -7.81 -2.26
CA GLU A 62 -13.30 -8.76 -3.37
C GLU A 62 -13.07 -8.13 -4.73
N SER A 63 -13.35 -6.83 -4.88
CA SER A 63 -13.20 -6.13 -6.17
C SER A 63 -11.76 -5.68 -6.43
N PHE A 64 -10.89 -5.70 -5.42
CA PHE A 64 -9.50 -5.26 -5.57
C PHE A 64 -8.72 -6.20 -6.50
N ARG A 65 -8.05 -5.63 -7.50
CA ARG A 65 -7.13 -6.39 -8.35
C ARG A 65 -6.09 -5.47 -8.96
N TYR A 66 -4.91 -6.00 -9.21
CA TYR A 66 -3.90 -5.32 -9.99
C TYR A 66 -4.15 -5.56 -11.48
N VAL A 67 -4.09 -4.50 -12.28
CA VAL A 67 -4.36 -4.53 -13.72
C VAL A 67 -3.11 -4.27 -14.55
N ARG A 68 -2.04 -3.77 -13.94
CA ARG A 68 -0.77 -3.51 -14.62
C ARG A 68 0.35 -3.55 -13.59
N GLU A 69 1.44 -4.25 -13.95
CA GLU A 69 2.61 -4.39 -13.08
C GLU A 69 3.86 -4.13 -13.90
N LEU A 70 4.69 -3.20 -13.43
CA LEU A 70 5.96 -2.84 -14.07
C LEU A 70 7.07 -2.94 -13.03
N VAL A 71 8.21 -3.53 -13.42
CA VAL A 71 9.39 -3.63 -12.57
C VAL A 71 10.59 -3.10 -13.33
N ASP A 72 11.36 -2.22 -12.69
CA ASP A 72 12.60 -1.68 -13.23
C ASP A 72 13.62 -1.58 -12.10
N GLY A 73 14.60 -2.48 -12.10
CA GLY A 73 15.62 -2.51 -11.03
C GLY A 73 15.01 -2.78 -9.66
N ASP A 74 15.18 -1.82 -8.77
CA ASP A 74 14.67 -1.89 -7.41
C ASP A 74 13.28 -1.26 -7.26
N ASP A 75 12.71 -0.73 -8.34
CA ASP A 75 11.40 -0.08 -8.33
C ASP A 75 10.35 -0.97 -8.95
N MET A 76 9.13 -0.89 -8.42
CA MET A 76 7.98 -1.50 -9.08
C MET A 76 6.77 -0.57 -9.00
N MET A 77 5.89 -0.68 -10.00
CA MET A 77 4.64 0.07 -10.08
C MET A 77 3.51 -0.90 -10.32
N LEU A 78 2.52 -0.89 -9.44
CA LEU A 78 1.38 -1.79 -9.49
C LEU A 78 0.11 -0.96 -9.58
N GLU A 79 -0.52 -0.96 -10.74
CA GLU A 79 -1.80 -0.27 -10.92
C GLU A 79 -2.93 -1.16 -10.45
N PHE A 80 -3.82 -0.63 -9.63
CA PHE A 80 -4.96 -1.38 -9.12
C PHE A 80 -6.29 -0.71 -9.46
N VAL A 81 -7.33 -1.53 -9.46
CA VAL A 81 -8.71 -1.06 -9.51
C VAL A 81 -9.48 -1.73 -8.38
N THR A 82 -10.43 -1.02 -7.82
CA THR A 82 -11.32 -1.55 -6.79
C THR A 82 -12.59 -0.71 -6.76
N GLU A 83 -13.55 -1.12 -5.95
CA GLU A 83 -14.78 -0.37 -5.73
C GLU A 83 -15.04 -0.30 -4.23
N LEU A 84 -15.49 0.86 -3.76
CA LEU A 84 -15.72 1.10 -2.36
C LEU A 84 -17.01 1.90 -2.23
N ASP A 85 -18.05 1.29 -1.63
CA ASP A 85 -19.36 1.88 -1.48
C ASP A 85 -19.91 2.45 -2.79
N GLY A 86 -19.76 1.69 -3.89
CA GLY A 86 -20.24 2.08 -5.22
C GLY A 86 -19.34 3.07 -5.95
N ILE A 87 -18.21 3.45 -5.36
CA ILE A 87 -17.27 4.39 -5.99
C ILE A 87 -16.14 3.61 -6.64
N ALA A 88 -15.96 3.77 -7.95
CA ALA A 88 -14.85 3.15 -8.67
C ALA A 88 -13.56 3.87 -8.32
N ILE A 89 -12.53 3.10 -8.00
CA ILE A 89 -11.22 3.60 -7.57
C ILE A 89 -10.16 3.02 -8.47
N ASN A 90 -9.28 3.89 -8.99
CA ASN A 90 -8.11 3.48 -9.74
C ASN A 90 -6.89 4.13 -9.10
N GLY A 91 -5.89 3.33 -8.77
CA GLY A 91 -4.69 3.84 -8.13
C GLY A 91 -3.43 3.13 -8.58
N VAL A 92 -2.31 3.58 -8.06
CA VAL A 92 -1.02 2.97 -8.32
C VAL A 92 -0.20 2.97 -7.04
N ASP A 93 0.41 1.80 -6.76
CA ASP A 93 1.41 1.64 -5.72
C ASP A 93 2.78 1.75 -6.38
N ILE A 94 3.61 2.69 -5.93
CA ILE A 94 4.98 2.87 -6.40
C ILE A 94 5.90 2.48 -5.25
N ILE A 95 6.66 1.40 -5.43
CA ILE A 95 7.39 0.75 -4.34
C ILE A 95 8.87 0.65 -4.70
N ARG A 96 9.73 1.03 -3.76
CA ARG A 96 11.18 0.86 -3.90
C ARG A 96 11.71 -0.08 -2.82
N PHE A 97 12.59 -0.99 -3.25
CA PHE A 97 13.28 -1.93 -2.35
C PHE A 97 14.71 -1.46 -2.11
N ASN A 98 15.21 -1.68 -0.89
CA ASN A 98 16.61 -1.41 -0.56
C ASN A 98 17.51 -2.61 -0.92
N ALA A 99 18.79 -2.50 -0.59
CA ALA A 99 19.79 -3.55 -0.89
C ALA A 99 19.48 -4.87 -0.19
N ASP A 100 18.74 -4.84 0.92
CA ASP A 100 18.34 -6.03 1.66
C ASP A 100 17.04 -6.64 1.14
N GLY A 101 16.46 -6.08 0.07
CA GLY A 101 15.22 -6.56 -0.50
C GLY A 101 13.99 -6.17 0.30
N LYS A 102 14.11 -5.17 1.16
CA LYS A 102 12.99 -4.67 1.96
C LYS A 102 12.44 -3.40 1.37
N ILE A 103 11.14 -3.16 1.59
CA ILE A 103 10.47 -1.95 1.09
C ILE A 103 11.00 -0.74 1.86
N SER A 104 11.63 0.18 1.15
CA SER A 104 12.17 1.42 1.73
C SER A 104 11.29 2.63 1.45
N ASP A 105 10.47 2.58 0.39
CA ASP A 105 9.57 3.68 0.02
C ASP A 105 8.30 3.11 -0.61
N PHE A 106 7.16 3.60 -0.18
CA PHE A 106 5.85 3.15 -0.66
C PHE A 106 4.96 4.37 -0.87
N LYS A 107 4.63 4.64 -2.13
CA LYS A 107 3.79 5.79 -2.49
C LYS A 107 2.52 5.31 -3.16
N VAL A 108 1.39 5.91 -2.80
CA VAL A 108 0.10 5.60 -3.38
C VAL A 108 -0.48 6.85 -4.03
N MET A 109 -0.90 6.73 -5.30
CA MET A 109 -1.63 7.76 -6.01
C MET A 109 -2.98 7.21 -6.44
N VAL A 110 -4.04 8.02 -6.36
CA VAL A 110 -5.41 7.57 -6.56
C VAL A 110 -6.21 8.61 -7.34
N ARG A 111 -7.13 8.12 -8.18
CA ARG A 111 -8.16 8.93 -8.84
C ARG A 111 -9.51 8.23 -8.73
N PRO A 112 -10.66 8.90 -8.93
CA PRO A 112 -10.88 10.34 -9.02
C PRO A 112 -10.97 11.01 -7.64
N LEU A 113 -11.27 12.30 -7.58
CA LEU A 113 -11.34 13.05 -6.33
C LEU A 113 -12.30 12.42 -5.30
N LYS A 114 -13.48 11.99 -5.74
CA LYS A 114 -14.44 11.36 -4.81
C LYS A 114 -13.91 10.08 -4.19
N ALA A 115 -13.05 9.35 -4.92
CA ALA A 115 -12.38 8.17 -4.37
C ALA A 115 -11.39 8.57 -3.27
N ILE A 116 -10.64 9.65 -3.47
CA ILE A 116 -9.70 10.16 -2.47
C ILE A 116 -10.44 10.58 -1.20
N ASN A 117 -11.57 11.28 -1.34
CA ASN A 117 -12.39 11.69 -0.20
C ASN A 117 -12.91 10.50 0.58
N LYS A 118 -13.35 9.47 -0.13
CA LYS A 118 -13.86 8.23 0.49
C LYS A 118 -12.76 7.49 1.23
N ILE A 119 -11.60 7.36 0.62
CA ILE A 119 -10.44 6.71 1.24
C ILE A 119 -10.03 7.46 2.49
N TRP A 120 -9.95 8.80 2.43
CA TRP A 120 -9.60 9.61 3.58
C TRP A 120 -10.54 9.34 4.76
N GLU A 121 -11.84 9.38 4.49
CA GLU A 121 -12.87 9.14 5.51
C GLU A 121 -12.69 7.78 6.17
N MET A 122 -12.50 6.73 5.37
CA MET A 122 -12.37 5.36 5.87
C MET A 122 -11.02 5.10 6.53
N MET A 123 -9.93 5.68 6.00
CA MET A 123 -8.60 5.56 6.61
C MET A 123 -8.56 6.27 7.96
N ALA A 124 -9.15 7.45 8.06
CA ALA A 124 -9.23 8.18 9.33
C ALA A 124 -9.95 7.34 10.38
N SER A 125 -11.04 6.69 10.01
CA SER A 125 -11.79 5.80 10.89
C SER A 125 -10.94 4.62 11.36
N GLN A 126 -10.22 3.95 10.45
CA GLN A 126 -9.37 2.81 10.79
C GLN A 126 -8.19 3.20 11.67
N LEU A 127 -7.52 4.30 11.38
CA LEU A 127 -6.38 4.75 12.17
C LEU A 127 -6.81 5.21 13.56
N THR A 128 -7.98 5.81 13.69
CA THR A 128 -8.55 6.19 14.99
C THR A 128 -8.88 4.94 15.81
N ALA A 129 -9.50 3.93 15.19
CA ALA A 129 -9.82 2.67 15.85
C ALA A 129 -8.56 1.95 16.35
N ALA A 130 -7.48 1.99 15.56
CA ALA A 130 -6.21 1.35 15.93
C ALA A 130 -5.55 2.02 17.14
N LYS A 131 -5.83 3.31 17.38
CA LYS A 131 -5.30 4.04 18.52
C LYS A 131 -6.12 3.87 19.79
N ALA A 132 -7.33 3.41 19.65
CA ALA A 132 -8.22 3.14 20.80
C ALA A 132 -7.92 1.76 21.44
#